data_cae32436b33f9416c2d6afa8083d1a6b
#
_entry.id   cae32436b33f9416c2d6afa8083d1a6b
#
_cell.length_a   1.000
_cell.length_b   1.000
_cell.length_c   1.000
_cell.angle_alpha   90.00
_cell.angle_beta   90.00
_cell.angle_gamma   90.00
#
_symmetry.space_group_name_H-M   'P 1'
#
loop_
_entity.id
_entity.type
_entity.pdbx_description
1 polymer ?
#
loop_
_entity_poly.entity_id
_entity_poly.type
_entity_poly.pdbx_seq_one_letter_code
_entity_poly.pdbx_strand_id
1 'polypeptide(L)'
;MQMKLEVVLVPVSDVDRAKAFYELLGWRMDIDYVGDDAGFRVVQFTPPGSECSIIFGEGVTAAEPGSYEGMQLTVTDIAAAREELVGLGIEVSEVFHDSGGIFHHIGDANRTIGPAPENADYGSFASFSDPDGNGWLLQEINTRAPGR
;
A
#
# COMPACT_ATOMS: atom_id res chain seq x y z
N MET A 1 27.23 7.84 2.73
CA MET A 1 26.51 6.62 3.16
C MET A 1 25.30 6.43 2.26
N GLN A 2 25.12 5.25 1.71
CA GLN A 2 23.90 4.89 0.96
C GLN A 2 22.96 4.13 1.89
N MET A 3 21.66 4.47 1.85
CA MET A 3 20.62 3.78 2.61
C MET A 3 19.44 3.51 1.68
N LYS A 4 18.93 2.28 1.71
CA LYS A 4 17.72 1.89 0.99
C LYS A 4 16.66 1.47 2.00
N LEU A 5 15.40 1.78 1.71
CA LEU A 5 14.30 1.26 2.50
C LEU A 5 14.12 -0.23 2.14
N GLU A 6 14.35 -1.12 3.09
CA GLU A 6 14.28 -2.57 2.89
C GLU A 6 12.89 -3.10 3.20
N VAL A 7 12.35 -2.72 4.34
CA VAL A 7 11.11 -3.31 4.83
C VAL A 7 10.34 -2.33 5.73
N VAL A 8 9.02 -2.41 5.67
CA VAL A 8 8.10 -1.73 6.58
C VAL A 8 7.29 -2.79 7.34
N LEU A 9 7.22 -2.66 8.66
CA LEU A 9 6.35 -3.47 9.51
C LEU A 9 4.92 -2.94 9.46
N VAL A 10 3.96 -3.80 9.14
CA VAL A 10 2.53 -3.46 9.07
C VAL A 10 1.80 -4.15 10.21
N PRO A 11 1.12 -3.40 11.11
CA PRO A 11 0.45 -4.00 12.26
C PRO A 11 -0.88 -4.65 11.86
N VAL A 12 -1.00 -5.95 12.14
CA VAL A 12 -2.21 -6.73 11.82
C VAL A 12 -2.69 -7.51 13.05
N SER A 13 -3.99 -7.79 13.12
CA SER A 13 -4.60 -8.57 14.21
C SER A 13 -4.69 -10.07 13.90
N ASP A 14 -4.74 -10.43 12.62
CA ASP A 14 -4.87 -11.81 12.15
C ASP A 14 -3.90 -12.04 10.99
N VAL A 15 -2.84 -12.81 11.26
CA VAL A 15 -1.75 -13.05 10.29
C VAL A 15 -2.23 -13.81 9.06
N ASP A 16 -3.08 -14.82 9.23
CA ASP A 16 -3.57 -15.61 8.10
C ASP A 16 -4.52 -14.80 7.20
N ARG A 17 -5.35 -13.95 7.79
CA ARG A 17 -6.21 -13.04 7.05
C ARG A 17 -5.41 -12.01 6.27
N ALA A 18 -4.40 -11.41 6.88
CA ALA A 18 -3.48 -10.48 6.20
C ALA A 18 -2.72 -11.18 5.07
N LYS A 19 -2.20 -12.40 5.33
CA LYS A 19 -1.51 -13.21 4.32
C LYS A 19 -2.40 -13.45 3.10
N ALA A 20 -3.63 -13.91 3.30
CA ALA A 20 -4.57 -14.14 2.21
C ALA A 20 -4.86 -12.86 1.39
N PHE A 21 -4.93 -11.71 2.06
CA PHE A 21 -5.13 -10.42 1.39
C PHE A 21 -3.96 -10.05 0.49
N TYR A 22 -2.72 -10.12 0.98
CA TYR A 22 -1.55 -9.75 0.18
C TYR A 22 -1.23 -10.77 -0.92
N GLU A 23 -1.56 -12.07 -0.71
CA GLU A 23 -1.55 -13.08 -1.77
C GLU A 23 -2.57 -12.75 -2.88
N LEU A 24 -3.77 -12.30 -2.51
CA LEU A 24 -4.81 -11.89 -3.46
C LEU A 24 -4.35 -10.72 -4.36
N LEU A 25 -3.55 -9.80 -3.82
CA LEU A 25 -2.93 -8.72 -4.58
C LEU A 25 -1.85 -9.18 -5.58
N GLY A 26 -1.51 -10.46 -5.59
CA GLY A 26 -0.44 -11.00 -6.44
C GLY A 26 0.97 -10.65 -5.96
N TRP A 27 1.11 -10.22 -4.70
CA TRP A 27 2.42 -9.93 -4.14
C TRP A 27 3.19 -11.21 -3.86
N ARG A 28 4.51 -11.17 -4.03
CA ARG A 28 5.38 -12.33 -3.77
C ARG A 28 5.56 -12.53 -2.27
N MET A 29 5.19 -13.70 -1.78
CA MET A 29 5.53 -14.12 -0.42
C MET A 29 7.00 -14.55 -0.39
N ASP A 30 7.81 -13.86 0.39
CA ASP A 30 9.24 -14.16 0.55
C ASP A 30 9.50 -15.11 1.72
N ILE A 31 8.77 -14.90 2.83
CA ILE A 31 8.96 -15.62 4.10
C ILE A 31 7.59 -15.84 4.75
N ASP A 32 7.42 -17.04 5.31
CA ASP A 32 6.42 -17.34 6.35
C ASP A 32 7.13 -18.21 7.39
N TYR A 33 7.61 -17.60 8.45
CA TYR A 33 8.40 -18.22 9.49
C TYR A 33 7.65 -18.21 10.82
N VAL A 34 7.54 -19.40 11.43
CA VAL A 34 7.01 -19.56 12.79
C VAL A 34 8.19 -19.87 13.71
N GLY A 35 8.38 -19.03 14.73
CA GLY A 35 9.44 -19.20 15.72
C GLY A 35 9.17 -20.34 16.69
N ASP A 36 10.22 -20.78 17.38
CA ASP A 36 10.12 -21.80 18.44
C ASP A 36 9.36 -21.27 19.67
N ASP A 37 9.38 -19.96 19.88
CA ASP A 37 8.64 -19.29 20.96
C ASP A 37 7.18 -19.11 20.57
N ALA A 38 6.27 -19.42 21.47
CA ALA A 38 4.85 -19.17 21.26
C ALA A 38 4.58 -17.66 21.03
N GLY A 39 3.81 -17.35 19.97
CA GLY A 39 3.45 -15.97 19.66
C GLY A 39 4.49 -15.21 18.85
N PHE A 40 5.41 -15.89 18.17
CA PHE A 40 6.31 -15.28 17.19
C PHE A 40 6.12 -15.89 15.80
N ARG A 41 5.70 -15.07 14.87
CA ARG A 41 5.57 -15.42 13.44
C ARG A 41 5.88 -14.21 12.58
N VAL A 42 6.63 -14.42 11.51
CA VAL A 42 7.01 -13.38 10.54
C VAL A 42 6.57 -13.79 9.16
N VAL A 43 5.78 -12.94 8.51
CA VAL A 43 5.39 -13.09 7.11
C VAL A 43 5.86 -11.87 6.33
N GLN A 44 6.55 -12.10 5.22
CA GLN A 44 7.07 -11.03 4.36
C GLN A 44 6.51 -11.14 2.95
N PHE A 45 6.05 -10.01 2.44
CA PHE A 45 5.61 -9.85 1.06
C PHE A 45 6.32 -8.71 0.36
N THR A 46 6.57 -8.89 -0.94
CA THR A 46 7.13 -7.84 -1.80
C THR A 46 6.16 -7.55 -2.95
N PRO A 47 5.73 -6.28 -3.09
CA PRO A 47 4.95 -5.87 -4.26
C PRO A 47 5.71 -6.09 -5.57
N PRO A 48 5.04 -6.45 -6.68
CA PRO A 48 5.70 -6.58 -7.98
C PRO A 48 6.46 -5.32 -8.37
N GLY A 49 7.74 -5.48 -8.71
CA GLY A 49 8.61 -4.37 -9.11
C GLY A 49 9.16 -3.51 -7.97
N SER A 50 8.84 -3.82 -6.71
CA SER A 50 9.38 -3.10 -5.54
C SER A 50 10.66 -3.75 -5.03
N GLU A 51 11.60 -2.94 -4.56
CA GLU A 51 12.75 -3.41 -3.76
C GLU A 51 12.39 -3.44 -2.26
N CYS A 52 11.43 -2.61 -1.83
CA CYS A 52 10.96 -2.56 -0.44
C CYS A 52 9.83 -3.58 -0.23
N SER A 53 9.92 -4.31 0.87
CA SER A 53 8.95 -5.32 1.30
C SER A 53 8.10 -4.82 2.47
N ILE A 54 7.04 -5.55 2.79
CA ILE A 54 6.34 -5.43 4.05
C ILE A 54 6.53 -6.68 4.89
N ILE A 55 6.53 -6.51 6.21
CA ILE A 55 6.49 -7.59 7.19
C ILE A 55 5.27 -7.38 8.09
N PHE A 56 4.59 -8.46 8.41
CA PHE A 56 3.60 -8.52 9.49
C PHE A 56 3.71 -9.86 10.21
N GLY A 57 3.09 -9.99 11.36
CA GLY A 57 3.20 -11.23 12.12
C GLY A 57 2.74 -11.09 13.56
N GLU A 58 3.10 -12.09 14.36
CA GLU A 58 2.89 -12.11 15.81
C GLU A 58 4.21 -11.77 16.51
N GLY A 59 4.16 -10.89 17.52
CA GLY A 59 5.33 -10.51 18.30
C GLY A 59 6.38 -9.67 17.57
N VAL A 60 6.01 -9.04 16.44
CA VAL A 60 6.93 -8.26 15.58
C VAL A 60 6.81 -6.76 15.75
N THR A 61 5.71 -6.27 16.29
CA THR A 61 5.48 -4.84 16.55
C THR A 61 4.50 -4.64 17.70
N ALA A 62 4.62 -3.52 18.41
CA ALA A 62 3.67 -3.08 19.42
C ALA A 62 2.65 -2.07 18.88
N ALA A 63 2.71 -1.72 17.60
CA ALA A 63 1.75 -0.82 16.98
C ALA A 63 0.36 -1.47 16.93
N GLU A 64 -0.68 -0.65 17.13
CA GLU A 64 -2.07 -1.14 17.05
C GLU A 64 -2.41 -1.63 15.65
N PRO A 65 -3.07 -2.78 15.50
CA PRO A 65 -3.55 -3.25 14.21
C PRO A 65 -4.38 -2.20 13.47
N GLY A 66 -4.10 -2.02 12.17
CA GLY A 66 -4.82 -1.05 11.35
C GLY A 66 -4.41 0.41 11.54
N SER A 67 -3.37 0.70 12.34
CA SER A 67 -2.98 2.07 12.68
C SER A 67 -2.12 2.77 11.62
N TYR A 68 -1.66 2.06 10.59
CA TYR A 68 -0.79 2.66 9.58
C TYR A 68 -1.60 3.27 8.42
N GLU A 69 -1.16 4.43 8.00
CA GLU A 69 -1.75 5.16 6.87
C GLU A 69 -0.66 5.67 5.93
N GLY A 70 -1.04 5.94 4.68
CA GLY A 70 -0.18 6.64 3.74
C GLY A 70 0.93 5.82 3.11
N MET A 71 0.88 4.49 3.19
CA MET A 71 1.77 3.65 2.41
C MET A 71 1.41 3.78 0.93
N GLN A 72 2.39 4.14 0.09
CA GLN A 72 2.14 4.48 -1.30
C GLN A 72 2.75 3.45 -2.26
N LEU A 73 1.95 3.06 -3.24
CA LEU A 73 2.31 2.21 -4.35
C LEU A 73 2.24 3.02 -5.64
N THR A 74 3.27 2.98 -6.47
CA THR A 74 3.26 3.67 -7.75
C THR A 74 2.76 2.75 -8.86
N VAL A 75 1.89 3.30 -9.70
CA VAL A 75 1.37 2.63 -10.89
C VAL A 75 1.52 3.55 -12.11
N THR A 76 1.50 2.99 -13.30
CA THR A 76 1.59 3.76 -14.56
C THR A 76 0.23 4.05 -15.19
N ASP A 77 -0.80 3.34 -14.77
CA ASP A 77 -2.20 3.53 -15.17
C ASP A 77 -3.08 3.29 -13.95
N ILE A 78 -3.52 4.37 -13.33
CA ILE A 78 -4.29 4.29 -12.08
C ILE A 78 -5.71 3.77 -12.29
N ALA A 79 -6.30 4.04 -13.46
CA ALA A 79 -7.63 3.54 -13.77
C ALA A 79 -7.62 2.02 -13.94
N ALA A 80 -6.67 1.49 -14.70
CA ALA A 80 -6.49 0.05 -14.88
C ALA A 80 -6.15 -0.65 -13.55
N ALA A 81 -5.24 -0.07 -12.75
CA ALA A 81 -4.88 -0.63 -11.45
C ALA A 81 -6.07 -0.67 -10.48
N ARG A 82 -6.89 0.39 -10.48
CA ARG A 82 -8.13 0.41 -9.69
C ARG A 82 -9.11 -0.68 -10.14
N GLU A 83 -9.35 -0.81 -11.44
CA GLU A 83 -10.25 -1.82 -12.01
C GLU A 83 -9.79 -3.25 -11.64
N GLU A 84 -8.50 -3.50 -11.68
CA GLU A 84 -7.92 -4.78 -11.27
C GLU A 84 -8.23 -5.10 -9.80
N LEU A 85 -7.98 -4.15 -8.90
CA LEU A 85 -8.27 -4.32 -7.46
C LEU A 85 -9.77 -4.52 -7.19
N VAL A 86 -10.62 -3.76 -7.85
CA VAL A 86 -12.09 -3.93 -7.75
C VAL A 86 -12.51 -5.31 -8.27
N GLY A 87 -11.91 -5.77 -9.36
CA GLY A 87 -12.13 -7.12 -9.91
C GLY A 87 -11.73 -8.25 -8.96
N LEU A 88 -10.76 -8.01 -8.06
CA LEU A 88 -10.39 -8.91 -6.97
C LEU A 88 -11.34 -8.84 -5.76
N GLY A 89 -12.33 -7.96 -5.79
CA GLY A 89 -13.29 -7.77 -4.68
C GLY A 89 -12.79 -6.81 -3.59
N ILE A 90 -11.75 -6.03 -3.87
CA ILE A 90 -11.22 -5.05 -2.93
C ILE A 90 -12.00 -3.75 -3.07
N GLU A 91 -12.38 -3.16 -1.94
CA GLU A 91 -13.01 -1.85 -1.89
C GLU A 91 -11.95 -0.76 -2.13
N VAL A 92 -12.07 -0.06 -3.26
CA VAL A 92 -11.12 0.99 -3.68
C VAL A 92 -11.91 2.27 -3.93
N SER A 93 -11.38 3.41 -3.46
CA SER A 93 -11.99 4.71 -3.74
C SER A 93 -12.10 4.98 -5.24
N GLU A 94 -12.93 5.94 -5.63
CA GLU A 94 -12.79 6.55 -6.95
C GLU A 94 -11.37 7.13 -7.12
N VAL A 95 -10.90 7.22 -8.36
CA VAL A 95 -9.69 7.99 -8.65
C VAL A 95 -9.94 9.44 -8.27
N PHE A 96 -9.01 10.05 -7.60
CA PHE A 96 -9.10 11.44 -7.15
C PHE A 96 -7.77 12.17 -7.28
N HIS A 97 -7.84 13.50 -7.22
CA HIS A 97 -6.70 14.38 -7.04
C HIS A 97 -7.01 15.38 -5.93
N ASP A 98 -5.97 16.02 -5.40
CA ASP A 98 -6.14 17.07 -4.39
C ASP A 98 -6.44 18.40 -5.06
N SER A 99 -7.48 19.10 -4.58
CA SER A 99 -7.85 20.41 -5.12
C SER A 99 -6.84 21.52 -4.78
N GLY A 100 -5.94 21.26 -3.84
CA GLY A 100 -4.88 22.18 -3.42
C GLY A 100 -3.55 22.00 -4.13
N GLY A 101 -3.40 20.96 -4.99
CA GLY A 101 -2.14 20.78 -5.74
C GLY A 101 -1.61 19.34 -5.78
N ILE A 102 -0.29 19.20 -5.65
CA ILE A 102 0.44 17.95 -5.93
C ILE A 102 0.45 16.90 -4.80
N PHE A 103 0.04 17.26 -3.60
CA PHE A 103 -0.05 16.35 -2.45
C PHE A 103 -1.51 16.07 -2.13
N HIS A 104 -1.75 15.00 -1.37
CA HIS A 104 -3.08 14.72 -0.82
C HIS A 104 -3.15 15.14 0.66
N HIS A 105 -4.35 15.47 1.11
CA HIS A 105 -4.64 15.73 2.52
C HIS A 105 -5.11 14.44 3.21
N ILE A 106 -5.12 14.48 4.54
CA ILE A 106 -5.61 13.37 5.37
C ILE A 106 -7.07 13.04 5.05
N GLY A 107 -7.39 11.77 5.06
CA GLY A 107 -8.75 11.28 4.83
C GLY A 107 -9.28 11.72 3.47
N ASP A 108 -10.51 12.27 3.46
CA ASP A 108 -11.20 12.72 2.26
C ASP A 108 -11.10 14.24 2.03
N ALA A 109 -10.29 14.94 2.83
CA ALA A 109 -10.14 16.37 2.71
C ALA A 109 -9.58 16.77 1.35
N ASN A 110 -10.17 17.79 0.73
CA ASN A 110 -9.77 18.36 -0.56
C ASN A 110 -9.76 17.39 -1.74
N ARG A 111 -10.40 16.24 -1.64
CA ARG A 111 -10.52 15.29 -2.76
C ARG A 111 -11.45 15.84 -3.82
N THR A 112 -10.99 15.86 -5.06
CA THR A 112 -11.79 16.06 -6.26
C THR A 112 -11.78 14.78 -7.06
N ILE A 113 -12.96 14.25 -7.42
CA ILE A 113 -13.10 13.02 -8.20
C ILE A 113 -12.49 13.20 -9.58
N GLY A 114 -11.78 12.20 -10.03
CA GLY A 114 -11.09 12.15 -11.32
C GLY A 114 -9.58 12.33 -11.22
N PRO A 115 -8.86 12.04 -12.32
CA PRO A 115 -7.42 12.19 -12.36
C PRO A 115 -7.00 13.65 -12.25
N ALA A 116 -5.73 13.88 -11.92
CA ALA A 116 -5.13 15.19 -11.93
C ALA A 116 -5.29 15.87 -13.29
N PRO A 117 -5.43 17.22 -13.33
CA PRO A 117 -5.45 17.96 -14.59
C PRO A 117 -4.27 17.57 -15.49
N GLU A 118 -4.55 17.37 -16.78
CA GLU A 118 -3.56 16.94 -17.80
C GLU A 118 -2.86 15.61 -17.46
N ASN A 119 -3.46 14.78 -16.58
CA ASN A 119 -2.86 13.54 -16.07
C ASN A 119 -1.45 13.75 -15.52
N ALA A 120 -1.25 14.85 -14.81
CA ALA A 120 0.05 15.20 -14.25
C ALA A 120 0.57 14.10 -13.32
N ASP A 121 1.81 13.71 -13.52
CA ASP A 121 2.50 12.75 -12.66
C ASP A 121 2.46 13.21 -11.20
N TYR A 122 2.38 12.25 -10.27
CA TYR A 122 2.25 12.45 -8.83
C TYR A 122 0.91 13.02 -8.35
N GLY A 123 -0.02 13.34 -9.25
CA GLY A 123 -1.25 14.06 -8.90
C GLY A 123 -2.49 13.19 -8.76
N SER A 124 -2.52 11.99 -9.33
CA SER A 124 -3.69 11.10 -9.32
C SER A 124 -3.52 9.99 -8.28
N PHE A 125 -4.57 9.75 -7.49
CA PHE A 125 -4.58 8.80 -6.39
C PHE A 125 -5.82 7.91 -6.40
N ALA A 126 -5.70 6.72 -5.78
CA ALA A 126 -6.82 5.91 -5.33
C ALA A 126 -6.43 5.22 -4.01
N SER A 127 -7.37 5.06 -3.09
CA SER A 127 -7.08 4.51 -1.76
C SER A 127 -7.82 3.21 -1.51
N PHE A 128 -7.17 2.30 -0.80
CA PHE A 128 -7.75 1.07 -0.29
C PHE A 128 -7.13 0.73 1.07
N SER A 129 -7.66 -0.26 1.75
CA SER A 129 -7.14 -0.71 3.03
C SER A 129 -6.97 -2.22 3.05
N ASP A 130 -6.06 -2.70 3.89
CA ASP A 130 -5.99 -4.10 4.23
C ASP A 130 -7.14 -4.47 5.20
N PRO A 131 -7.32 -5.78 5.56
CA PRO A 131 -8.42 -6.21 6.43
C PRO A 131 -8.45 -5.57 7.82
N ASP A 132 -7.32 -5.09 8.33
CA ASP A 132 -7.24 -4.39 9.63
C ASP A 132 -7.50 -2.88 9.50
N GLY A 133 -7.52 -2.32 8.29
CA GLY A 133 -7.67 -0.90 8.05
C GLY A 133 -6.37 -0.16 7.83
N ASN A 134 -5.23 -0.84 7.68
CA ASN A 134 -3.99 -0.18 7.27
C ASN A 134 -4.17 0.40 5.86
N GLY A 135 -3.91 1.70 5.73
CA GLY A 135 -4.26 2.48 4.54
C GLY A 135 -3.17 2.47 3.48
N TRP A 136 -3.56 2.10 2.27
CA TRP A 136 -2.73 2.12 1.08
C TRP A 136 -3.21 3.16 0.08
N LEU A 137 -2.26 3.77 -0.62
CA LEU A 137 -2.52 4.71 -1.69
C LEU A 137 -1.88 4.21 -2.99
N LEU A 138 -2.64 4.17 -4.07
CA LEU A 138 -2.09 4.15 -5.41
C LEU A 138 -1.78 5.57 -5.84
N GLN A 139 -0.65 5.78 -6.50
CA GLN A 139 -0.26 7.05 -7.09
C GLN A 139 0.25 6.82 -8.52
N GLU A 140 -0.28 7.57 -9.49
CA GLU A 140 0.18 7.47 -10.86
C GLU A 140 1.47 8.25 -11.07
N ILE A 141 2.50 7.55 -11.57
CA ILE A 141 3.79 8.14 -11.94
C ILE A 141 4.31 7.47 -13.20
N ASN A 142 4.30 8.18 -14.31
CA ASN A 142 4.87 7.73 -15.58
C ASN A 142 6.28 8.23 -15.79
N THR A 143 6.53 9.48 -15.41
CA THR A 143 7.86 10.09 -15.48
C THR A 143 8.26 10.56 -14.09
N ARG A 144 9.32 9.97 -13.56
CA ARG A 144 9.81 10.38 -12.23
C ARG A 144 10.45 11.75 -12.28
N ALA A 145 10.26 12.52 -11.20
CA ALA A 145 10.91 13.80 -11.01
C ALA A 145 12.44 13.66 -11.04
N PRO A 146 13.19 14.70 -11.46
CA PRO A 146 14.65 14.67 -11.47
C PRO A 146 15.22 14.26 -10.11
N GLY A 147 16.18 13.32 -10.13
CA GLY A 147 16.82 12.81 -8.91
C GLY A 147 16.11 11.66 -8.22
N ARG A 148 15.03 11.14 -8.84
CA ARG A 148 14.24 10.02 -8.30
C ARG A 148 14.43 8.75 -9.12
#